data_4b3cb780737676f249a11b8f41d6e945
#
_entry.id   4b3cb780737676f249a11b8f41d6e945
#
_cell.length_a   1.000
_cell.length_b   1.000
_cell.length_c   1.000
_cell.angle_alpha   90.00
_cell.angle_beta   90.00
_cell.angle_gamma   90.00
#
_symmetry.space_group_name_H-M   'P 1'
#
loop_
_entity.id
_entity.type
_entity.pdbx_description
1 polymer ?
#
loop_
_entity_poly.entity_id
_entity_poly.type
_entity_poly.pdbx_seq_one_letter_code
_entity_poly.pdbx_strand_id
1 'polypeptide(L)'
;MTTFTHEKTELNSARSTFRDDLIEAGLLVPSSVDGLYGRSGEFEDIIDFIDGVVKAAGASEHGHSAPRFRFPPVFPREAFERTDYIASFPNLTGAINTFDGDNKAHAALLADRSEGKDWDHHLQSAGTMLVSAACHPSYSMLTGTLPEGGRLLDIYGYCFRHEPAVDPARMQAFRMHEYVRVGTEADAVAHRERWVGRGLEVLADLGLEAEAVIANDPFFGRAGRMLAANQRNENLKTELVVKLYGDLDDGTAVVSCNCHRDHFGHTFGIHTADGQPAHSACVGFGMERIALAMLRTHGLDRSTWPAALRG
;
A
#
# COMPACT_ATOMS: atom_id res chain seq x y z
N MET A 1 -6.13 -24.19 -24.79
CA MET A 1 -7.10 -23.82 -23.74
C MET A 1 -6.88 -24.58 -22.43
N THR A 2 -6.41 -25.81 -22.44
CA THR A 2 -6.21 -26.68 -21.25
C THR A 2 -5.04 -26.25 -20.33
N THR A 3 -3.94 -25.74 -20.86
CA THR A 3 -2.73 -25.36 -20.09
C THR A 3 -2.98 -24.13 -19.19
N PHE A 4 -3.58 -23.06 -19.70
CA PHE A 4 -3.90 -21.84 -18.95
C PHE A 4 -4.85 -22.07 -17.75
N THR A 5 -5.76 -23.03 -17.87
CA THR A 5 -6.70 -23.35 -16.80
C THR A 5 -6.02 -24.17 -15.70
N HIS A 6 -5.06 -25.01 -16.04
CA HIS A 6 -4.31 -25.84 -15.10
C HIS A 6 -3.35 -24.98 -14.25
N GLU A 7 -2.54 -24.12 -14.88
CA GLU A 7 -1.63 -23.19 -14.21
C GLU A 7 -2.34 -22.25 -13.23
N LYS A 8 -3.50 -21.70 -13.61
CA LYS A 8 -4.31 -20.88 -12.73
C LYS A 8 -4.84 -21.64 -11.51
N THR A 9 -5.12 -22.93 -11.66
CA THR A 9 -5.57 -23.80 -10.57
C THR A 9 -4.42 -24.09 -9.61
N GLU A 10 -3.22 -24.36 -10.12
CA GLU A 10 -2.02 -24.61 -9.31
C GLU A 10 -1.61 -23.38 -8.50
N LEU A 11 -1.61 -22.19 -9.11
CA LEU A 11 -1.32 -20.94 -8.43
C LEU A 11 -2.33 -20.67 -7.29
N ASN A 12 -3.63 -20.85 -7.54
CA ASN A 12 -4.65 -20.67 -6.51
C ASN A 12 -4.49 -21.69 -5.37
N SER A 13 -4.11 -22.92 -5.67
CA SER A 13 -3.80 -23.94 -4.66
C SER A 13 -2.58 -23.54 -3.83
N ALA A 14 -1.52 -23.05 -4.45
CA ALA A 14 -0.32 -22.60 -3.76
C ALA A 14 -0.61 -21.41 -2.80
N ARG A 15 -1.46 -20.48 -3.24
CA ARG A 15 -1.92 -19.34 -2.41
C ARG A 15 -2.73 -19.82 -1.20
N SER A 16 -3.68 -20.72 -1.41
CA SER A 16 -4.48 -21.29 -0.32
C SER A 16 -3.60 -22.06 0.68
N THR A 17 -2.70 -22.91 0.18
CA THR A 17 -1.78 -23.66 1.03
C THR A 17 -0.91 -22.72 1.86
N PHE A 18 -0.32 -21.70 1.27
CA PHE A 18 0.51 -20.75 2.01
C PHE A 18 -0.29 -19.98 3.09
N ARG A 19 -1.53 -19.57 2.77
CA ARG A 19 -2.43 -18.97 3.77
C ARG A 19 -2.69 -19.93 4.94
N ASP A 20 -3.02 -21.17 4.64
CA ASP A 20 -3.39 -22.17 5.63
C ASP A 20 -2.18 -22.52 6.53
N ASP A 21 -0.98 -22.64 5.95
CA ASP A 21 0.29 -22.81 6.67
C ASP A 21 0.57 -21.64 7.65
N LEU A 22 0.31 -20.39 7.23
CA LEU A 22 0.47 -19.21 8.08
C LEU A 22 -0.53 -19.19 9.24
N ILE A 23 -1.75 -19.67 9.02
CA ILE A 23 -2.79 -19.80 10.07
C ILE A 23 -2.43 -20.93 11.03
N GLU A 24 -2.00 -22.09 10.52
CA GLU A 24 -1.60 -23.24 11.34
C GLU A 24 -0.37 -22.91 12.20
N ALA A 25 0.59 -22.14 11.65
CA ALA A 25 1.73 -21.64 12.39
C ALA A 25 1.36 -20.54 13.43
N GLY A 26 0.11 -20.09 13.49
CA GLY A 26 -0.34 -19.04 14.41
C GLY A 26 0.15 -17.63 14.05
N LEU A 27 0.71 -17.44 12.86
CA LEU A 27 1.20 -16.13 12.39
C LEU A 27 0.07 -15.20 11.97
N LEU A 28 -0.98 -15.78 11.33
CA LEU A 28 -2.19 -15.06 10.95
C LEU A 28 -3.41 -15.62 11.68
N VAL A 29 -4.28 -14.72 12.13
CA VAL A 29 -5.56 -15.04 12.74
C VAL A 29 -6.67 -14.76 11.72
N PRO A 30 -7.37 -15.78 11.19
CA PRO A 30 -8.37 -15.61 10.16
C PRO A 30 -9.60 -14.84 10.67
N SER A 31 -10.21 -14.06 9.79
CA SER A 31 -11.56 -13.52 9.98
C SER A 31 -12.55 -14.24 9.05
N SER A 32 -13.83 -13.86 9.13
CA SER A 32 -14.86 -14.36 8.19
C SER A 32 -14.78 -13.71 6.80
N VAL A 33 -13.81 -12.81 6.57
CA VAL A 33 -13.65 -12.05 5.33
C VAL A 33 -12.26 -12.29 4.75
N ASP A 34 -12.18 -12.76 3.51
CA ASP A 34 -10.93 -12.99 2.82
C ASP A 34 -10.08 -11.71 2.74
N GLY A 35 -8.78 -11.82 3.01
CA GLY A 35 -7.86 -10.71 3.02
C GLY A 35 -7.90 -9.83 4.29
N LEU A 36 -8.72 -10.17 5.29
CA LEU A 36 -8.70 -9.55 6.62
C LEU A 36 -8.20 -10.56 7.66
N TYR A 37 -7.03 -10.28 8.21
CA TYR A 37 -6.36 -11.14 9.20
C TYR A 37 -5.95 -10.33 10.43
N GLY A 38 -6.11 -10.92 11.62
CA GLY A 38 -5.28 -10.54 12.76
C GLY A 38 -3.86 -11.06 12.55
N ARG A 39 -2.91 -10.48 13.24
CA ARG A 39 -1.48 -10.83 13.18
C ARG A 39 -0.96 -11.14 14.57
N SER A 40 -0.14 -12.18 14.68
CA SER A 40 0.50 -12.53 15.96
C SER A 40 1.61 -11.55 16.33
N GLY A 41 2.06 -11.60 17.58
CA GLY A 41 3.23 -10.84 18.02
C GLY A 41 4.49 -11.18 17.22
N GLU A 42 4.67 -12.46 16.87
CA GLU A 42 5.82 -12.89 16.06
C GLU A 42 5.78 -12.29 14.64
N PHE A 43 4.60 -12.21 14.02
CA PHE A 43 4.44 -11.53 12.73
C PHE A 43 4.75 -10.03 12.86
N GLU A 44 4.29 -9.39 13.95
CA GLU A 44 4.57 -7.97 14.21
C GLU A 44 6.07 -7.71 14.47
N ASP A 45 6.78 -8.61 15.15
CA ASP A 45 8.24 -8.52 15.33
C ASP A 45 9.01 -8.55 13.99
N ILE A 46 8.51 -9.32 13.01
CA ILE A 46 9.08 -9.30 11.65
C ILE A 46 8.84 -7.94 10.99
N ILE A 47 7.64 -7.39 11.14
CA ILE A 47 7.32 -6.05 10.62
C ILE A 47 8.22 -4.98 11.24
N ASP A 48 8.43 -5.02 12.55
CA ASP A 48 9.29 -4.06 13.25
C ASP A 48 10.75 -4.16 12.80
N PHE A 49 11.22 -5.37 12.56
CA PHE A 49 12.56 -5.61 11.99
C PHE A 49 12.68 -5.00 10.59
N ILE A 50 11.72 -5.26 9.69
CA ILE A 50 11.68 -4.69 8.33
C ILE A 50 11.64 -3.16 8.41
N ASP A 51 10.80 -2.58 9.27
CA ASP A 51 10.70 -1.13 9.47
C ASP A 51 12.04 -0.53 9.92
N GLY A 52 12.78 -1.24 10.77
CA GLY A 52 14.14 -0.88 11.18
C GLY A 52 15.12 -0.79 10.01
N VAL A 53 15.12 -1.80 9.13
CA VAL A 53 15.97 -1.85 7.93
C VAL A 53 15.60 -0.73 6.95
N VAL A 54 14.31 -0.51 6.69
CA VAL A 54 13.83 0.56 5.80
C VAL A 54 14.21 1.94 6.34
N LYS A 55 14.09 2.17 7.66
CA LYS A 55 14.53 3.43 8.30
C LYS A 55 16.03 3.67 8.17
N ALA A 56 16.83 2.62 8.38
CA ALA A 56 18.28 2.71 8.23
C ALA A 56 18.67 3.06 6.78
N ALA A 57 18.00 2.44 5.81
CA ALA A 57 18.18 2.74 4.39
C ALA A 57 17.83 4.19 4.05
N GLY A 58 16.69 4.70 4.57
CA GLY A 58 16.27 6.10 4.35
C GLY A 58 17.25 7.10 4.98
N ALA A 59 17.73 6.86 6.18
CA ALA A 59 18.72 7.72 6.83
C ALA A 59 20.04 7.76 6.07
N SER A 60 20.52 6.61 5.57
CA SER A 60 21.72 6.52 4.76
C SER A 60 21.59 7.24 3.42
N GLU A 61 20.47 7.03 2.73
CA GLU A 61 20.22 7.61 1.40
C GLU A 61 20.16 9.14 1.43
N HIS A 62 19.61 9.72 2.48
CA HIS A 62 19.38 11.16 2.56
C HIS A 62 20.43 11.90 3.40
N GLY A 63 21.40 11.20 4.00
CA GLY A 63 22.39 11.79 4.87
C GLY A 63 21.84 12.33 6.22
N HIS A 64 20.53 12.22 6.42
CA HIS A 64 19.81 12.60 7.64
C HIS A 64 18.45 11.92 7.67
N SER A 65 17.86 11.83 8.86
CA SER A 65 16.49 11.31 8.98
C SER A 65 15.48 12.30 8.37
N ALA A 66 14.62 11.83 7.49
CA ALA A 66 13.48 12.60 7.00
C ALA A 66 12.48 12.87 8.15
N PRO A 67 11.78 14.02 8.15
CA PRO A 67 10.69 14.26 9.09
C PRO A 67 9.64 13.17 9.01
N ARG A 68 9.32 12.55 10.16
CA ARG A 68 8.39 11.44 10.25
C ARG A 68 6.98 11.89 10.51
N PHE A 69 6.04 11.30 9.76
CA PHE A 69 4.60 11.54 9.92
C PHE A 69 3.86 10.22 10.03
N ARG A 70 2.82 10.22 10.86
CA ARG A 70 1.89 9.12 11.06
C ARG A 70 0.48 9.70 11.00
N PHE A 71 -0.24 9.35 9.94
CA PHE A 71 -1.61 9.80 9.76
C PHE A 71 -2.59 8.73 10.27
N PRO A 72 -3.80 9.15 10.71
CA PRO A 72 -4.88 8.19 10.96
C PRO A 72 -5.16 7.34 9.72
N PRO A 73 -5.70 6.11 9.87
CA PRO A 73 -6.05 5.26 8.73
C PRO A 73 -7.28 5.76 7.96
N VAL A 74 -7.80 6.91 8.34
CA VAL A 74 -8.94 7.60 7.73
C VAL A 74 -8.60 9.08 7.50
N PHE A 75 -9.17 9.68 6.45
CA PHE A 75 -8.98 11.10 6.18
C PHE A 75 -10.21 11.71 5.50
N PRO A 76 -10.32 13.06 5.41
CA PRO A 76 -11.49 13.72 4.88
C PRO A 76 -11.81 13.27 3.45
N ARG A 77 -13.10 13.05 3.16
CA ARG A 77 -13.58 12.68 1.82
C ARG A 77 -13.17 13.70 0.75
N GLU A 78 -13.24 14.99 1.06
CA GLU A 78 -12.82 16.05 0.14
C GLU A 78 -11.34 15.90 -0.27
N ALA A 79 -10.44 15.61 0.68
CA ALA A 79 -9.04 15.37 0.39
C ALA A 79 -8.84 14.06 -0.40
N PHE A 80 -9.63 13.01 -0.10
CA PHE A 80 -9.61 11.76 -0.87
C PHE A 80 -10.00 11.99 -2.32
N GLU A 81 -11.06 12.76 -2.59
CA GLU A 81 -11.52 13.06 -3.95
C GLU A 81 -10.45 13.79 -4.77
N ARG A 82 -9.61 14.63 -4.13
CA ARG A 82 -8.49 15.33 -4.78
C ARG A 82 -7.33 14.41 -5.18
N THR A 83 -7.29 13.17 -4.70
CA THR A 83 -6.28 12.18 -5.12
C THR A 83 -6.64 11.47 -6.42
N ASP A 84 -7.80 11.73 -7.01
CA ASP A 84 -8.38 11.04 -8.16
C ASP A 84 -8.55 9.52 -7.97
N TYR A 85 -8.39 9.04 -6.74
CA TYR A 85 -8.45 7.61 -6.47
C TYR A 85 -9.83 7.02 -6.77
N ILE A 86 -10.89 7.79 -6.50
CA ILE A 86 -12.27 7.36 -6.81
C ILE A 86 -12.53 7.24 -8.32
N ALA A 87 -11.89 8.08 -9.13
CA ALA A 87 -12.01 8.01 -10.58
C ALA A 87 -11.21 6.84 -11.16
N SER A 88 -10.04 6.56 -10.57
CA SER A 88 -9.08 5.56 -11.06
C SER A 88 -9.33 4.16 -10.50
N PHE A 89 -9.78 4.05 -9.25
CA PHE A 89 -9.88 2.79 -8.51
C PHE A 89 -11.15 2.72 -7.63
N PRO A 90 -12.35 2.97 -8.18
CA PRO A 90 -13.59 3.01 -7.38
C PRO A 90 -13.86 1.69 -6.64
N ASN A 91 -13.44 0.56 -7.22
CA ASN A 91 -13.59 -0.78 -6.66
C ASN A 91 -12.67 -1.06 -5.47
N LEU A 92 -11.63 -0.24 -5.24
CA LEU A 92 -10.68 -0.42 -4.14
C LEU A 92 -11.00 0.49 -2.95
N THR A 93 -11.92 1.45 -3.11
CA THR A 93 -12.18 2.47 -2.10
C THR A 93 -13.00 1.95 -0.94
N GLY A 94 -12.74 2.46 0.25
CA GLY A 94 -13.55 2.27 1.44
C GLY A 94 -14.03 3.61 2.01
N ALA A 95 -15.32 3.69 2.34
CA ALA A 95 -15.94 4.84 3.00
C ALA A 95 -16.40 4.47 4.39
N ILE A 96 -16.35 5.44 5.31
CA ILE A 96 -16.90 5.27 6.66
C ILE A 96 -18.35 5.74 6.66
N ASN A 97 -19.23 4.87 7.11
CA ASN A 97 -20.61 5.18 7.40
C ASN A 97 -20.86 5.13 8.91
N THR A 98 -21.77 5.95 9.39
CA THR A 98 -22.13 6.04 10.79
C THR A 98 -23.63 6.23 10.95
N PHE A 99 -24.16 5.85 12.10
CA PHE A 99 -25.52 6.20 12.48
C PHE A 99 -25.55 7.68 12.97
N ASP A 100 -26.40 8.48 12.35
CA ASP A 100 -26.66 9.87 12.73
C ASP A 100 -28.17 10.11 12.72
N GLY A 101 -28.86 9.47 13.66
CA GLY A 101 -30.31 9.51 13.78
C GLY A 101 -30.77 9.80 15.21
N ASP A 102 -32.05 10.15 15.34
CA ASP A 102 -32.72 10.31 16.62
C ASP A 102 -33.15 8.96 17.24
N ASN A 103 -33.80 9.00 18.41
CA ASN A 103 -34.29 7.81 19.09
C ASN A 103 -35.31 7.00 18.29
N LYS A 104 -36.08 7.64 17.39
CA LYS A 104 -37.04 6.95 16.51
C LYS A 104 -36.31 6.17 15.42
N ALA A 105 -35.32 6.79 14.80
CA ALA A 105 -34.47 6.12 13.82
C ALA A 105 -33.68 4.95 14.44
N HIS A 106 -33.16 5.12 15.67
CA HIS A 106 -32.51 4.05 16.41
C HIS A 106 -33.44 2.87 16.70
N ALA A 107 -34.68 3.14 17.10
CA ALA A 107 -35.68 2.07 17.30
C ALA A 107 -35.98 1.30 15.99
N ALA A 108 -36.04 2.00 14.84
CA ALA A 108 -36.23 1.37 13.54
C ALA A 108 -35.02 0.48 13.15
N LEU A 109 -33.79 0.96 13.35
CA LEU A 109 -32.57 0.18 13.13
C LEU A 109 -32.58 -1.10 13.98
N LEU A 110 -32.93 -1.02 15.26
CA LEU A 110 -32.99 -2.17 16.15
C LEU A 110 -34.10 -3.15 15.75
N ALA A 111 -35.24 -2.67 15.25
CA ALA A 111 -36.32 -3.53 14.74
C ALA A 111 -35.84 -4.34 13.52
N ASP A 112 -35.24 -3.68 12.52
CA ASP A 112 -34.72 -4.38 11.34
C ASP A 112 -33.64 -5.40 11.70
N ARG A 113 -32.71 -5.03 12.58
CA ARG A 113 -31.67 -5.94 13.09
C ARG A 113 -32.28 -7.15 13.80
N SER A 114 -33.31 -6.97 14.64
CA SER A 114 -33.96 -8.06 15.39
C SER A 114 -34.71 -9.02 14.48
N GLU A 115 -35.18 -8.56 13.34
CA GLU A 115 -35.86 -9.35 12.31
C GLU A 115 -34.89 -9.99 11.29
N GLY A 116 -33.57 -9.80 11.47
CA GLY A 116 -32.54 -10.32 10.56
C GLY A 116 -32.51 -9.61 9.20
N LYS A 117 -33.09 -8.43 9.10
CA LYS A 117 -33.05 -7.59 7.90
C LYS A 117 -31.72 -6.84 7.82
N ASP A 118 -31.40 -6.40 6.61
CA ASP A 118 -30.31 -5.45 6.39
C ASP A 118 -30.61 -4.13 7.11
N TRP A 119 -29.64 -3.68 7.92
CA TRP A 119 -29.73 -2.44 8.70
C TRP A 119 -28.75 -1.35 8.22
N ASP A 120 -27.91 -1.64 7.21
CA ASP A 120 -26.87 -0.72 6.70
C ASP A 120 -27.50 0.55 6.12
N HIS A 121 -28.73 0.48 5.60
CA HIS A 121 -29.46 1.63 5.08
C HIS A 121 -29.81 2.69 6.13
N HIS A 122 -29.68 2.37 7.43
CA HIS A 122 -29.80 3.36 8.51
C HIS A 122 -28.51 4.16 8.73
N LEU A 123 -27.40 3.76 8.09
CA LEU A 123 -26.13 4.49 8.17
C LEU A 123 -26.03 5.51 7.05
N GLN A 124 -25.32 6.58 7.32
CA GLN A 124 -24.99 7.60 6.34
C GLN A 124 -23.49 7.92 6.35
N SER A 125 -23.00 8.57 5.28
CA SER A 125 -21.60 8.90 5.14
C SER A 125 -21.12 9.79 6.29
N ALA A 126 -20.05 9.38 6.97
CA ALA A 126 -19.36 10.18 7.99
C ALA A 126 -18.48 11.29 7.40
N GLY A 127 -18.43 11.45 6.06
CA GLY A 127 -17.53 12.41 5.41
C GLY A 127 -16.06 12.01 5.46
N THR A 128 -15.76 10.75 5.80
CA THR A 128 -14.40 10.20 5.89
C THR A 128 -14.24 8.95 5.03
N MET A 129 -13.03 8.76 4.52
CA MET A 129 -12.64 7.63 3.66
C MET A 129 -11.48 6.89 4.32
N LEU A 130 -11.35 5.59 4.03
CA LEU A 130 -10.16 4.82 4.38
C LEU A 130 -8.99 5.24 3.50
N VAL A 131 -7.78 5.29 4.07
CA VAL A 131 -6.55 5.67 3.36
C VAL A 131 -6.17 4.56 2.39
N SER A 132 -5.96 4.87 1.10
CA SER A 132 -5.59 3.90 0.06
C SER A 132 -4.09 3.83 -0.25
N ALA A 133 -3.33 4.88 0.10
CA ALA A 133 -1.87 4.93 0.12
C ALA A 133 -1.43 5.84 1.27
N ALA A 134 -0.37 5.47 2.00
CA ALA A 134 0.00 6.15 3.24
C ALA A 134 0.39 7.63 3.00
N CYS A 135 0.88 7.96 1.79
CA CYS A 135 1.25 9.33 1.42
C CYS A 135 0.05 10.26 1.16
N HIS A 136 -1.14 9.75 0.81
CA HIS A 136 -2.27 10.59 0.39
C HIS A 136 -2.63 11.71 1.39
N PRO A 137 -2.74 11.44 2.70
CA PRO A 137 -3.07 12.49 3.66
C PRO A 137 -2.02 13.61 3.75
N SER A 138 -0.77 13.34 3.38
CA SER A 138 0.32 14.30 3.50
C SER A 138 0.23 15.47 2.53
N TYR A 139 -0.39 15.29 1.36
CA TYR A 139 -0.47 16.35 0.36
C TYR A 139 -1.29 17.55 0.83
N SER A 140 -2.33 17.33 1.66
CA SER A 140 -3.12 18.42 2.24
C SER A 140 -2.31 19.35 3.14
N MET A 141 -1.30 18.82 3.86
CA MET A 141 -0.45 19.63 4.74
C MET A 141 0.63 20.42 3.99
N LEU A 142 0.86 20.10 2.70
CA LEU A 142 1.88 20.73 1.86
C LEU A 142 1.33 21.86 0.99
N THR A 143 0.02 22.13 1.03
CA THR A 143 -0.64 23.21 0.27
C THR A 143 0.09 24.53 0.44
N GLY A 144 0.30 25.25 -0.66
CA GLY A 144 1.03 26.52 -0.72
C GLY A 144 2.43 26.37 -1.30
N THR A 145 3.34 27.31 -0.99
CA THR A 145 4.70 27.33 -1.54
C THR A 145 5.66 26.56 -0.64
N LEU A 146 6.34 25.60 -1.22
CA LEU A 146 7.39 24.84 -0.56
C LEU A 146 8.64 25.70 -0.33
N PRO A 147 9.46 25.41 0.68
CA PRO A 147 10.78 26.01 0.81
C PRO A 147 11.68 25.64 -0.35
N GLU A 148 12.76 26.40 -0.52
CA GLU A 148 13.84 26.04 -1.44
C GLU A 148 14.33 24.61 -1.13
N GLY A 149 14.52 23.81 -2.19
CA GLY A 149 14.88 22.39 -2.05
C GLY A 149 13.69 21.46 -1.74
N GLY A 150 12.45 21.94 -1.69
CA GLY A 150 11.25 21.10 -1.54
C GLY A 150 11.08 20.45 -0.18
N ARG A 151 10.42 19.30 -0.14
CA ARG A 151 10.18 18.50 1.07
C ARG A 151 10.47 17.02 0.82
N LEU A 152 11.02 16.38 1.85
CA LEU A 152 11.15 14.94 1.96
C LEU A 152 10.38 14.50 3.22
N LEU A 153 9.59 13.45 3.11
CA LEU A 153 8.76 12.93 4.22
C LEU A 153 8.99 11.44 4.41
N ASP A 154 9.05 11.01 5.65
CA ASP A 154 9.00 9.60 6.09
C ASP A 154 7.59 9.33 6.62
N ILE A 155 6.83 8.49 5.92
CA ILE A 155 5.44 8.22 6.23
C ILE A 155 5.25 6.72 6.45
N TYR A 156 4.62 6.37 7.57
CA TYR A 156 4.24 4.99 7.86
C TYR A 156 2.78 4.98 8.29
N GLY A 157 1.96 4.14 7.67
CA GLY A 157 0.54 4.11 7.99
C GLY A 157 -0.18 2.91 7.40
N TYR A 158 -1.39 2.66 7.93
CA TYR A 158 -2.31 1.68 7.37
C TYR A 158 -2.95 2.19 6.09
N CYS A 159 -3.08 1.28 5.14
CA CYS A 159 -3.81 1.44 3.91
C CYS A 159 -4.93 0.40 3.84
N PHE A 160 -6.02 0.77 3.15
CA PHE A 160 -7.11 -0.13 2.85
C PHE A 160 -7.37 -0.15 1.34
N ARG A 161 -7.52 -1.37 0.79
CA ARG A 161 -7.98 -1.59 -0.59
C ARG A 161 -8.94 -2.77 -0.59
N HIS A 162 -10.14 -2.56 -1.10
CA HIS A 162 -11.14 -3.61 -1.17
C HIS A 162 -10.77 -4.62 -2.27
N GLU A 163 -9.88 -5.54 -1.92
CA GLU A 163 -9.43 -6.66 -2.77
C GLU A 163 -9.54 -7.98 -2.02
N PRO A 164 -10.77 -8.44 -1.69
CA PRO A 164 -10.93 -9.71 -0.99
C PRO A 164 -10.32 -10.85 -1.81
N ALA A 165 -9.38 -11.58 -1.23
CA ALA A 165 -8.67 -12.65 -1.88
C ALA A 165 -8.20 -13.72 -0.88
N VAL A 166 -8.14 -14.95 -1.36
CA VAL A 166 -7.55 -16.08 -0.60
C VAL A 166 -6.03 -15.92 -0.45
N ASP A 167 -5.38 -15.27 -1.42
CA ASP A 167 -3.96 -14.99 -1.42
C ASP A 167 -3.58 -14.10 -0.23
N PRO A 168 -2.75 -14.56 0.74
CA PRO A 168 -2.37 -13.76 1.91
C PRO A 168 -1.57 -12.50 1.54
N ALA A 169 -0.95 -12.46 0.36
CA ALA A 169 -0.26 -11.27 -0.14
C ALA A 169 -1.22 -10.15 -0.62
N ARG A 170 -2.53 -10.43 -0.67
CA ARG A 170 -3.59 -9.47 -1.01
C ARG A 170 -4.45 -9.14 0.20
N MET A 171 -3.82 -8.67 1.28
CA MET A 171 -4.55 -8.18 2.45
C MET A 171 -5.31 -6.90 2.09
N GLN A 172 -6.54 -6.78 2.56
CA GLN A 172 -7.36 -5.57 2.37
C GLN A 172 -6.88 -4.41 3.27
N ALA A 173 -6.35 -4.73 4.46
CA ALA A 173 -5.76 -3.77 5.38
C ALA A 173 -4.28 -4.14 5.62
N PHE A 174 -3.38 -3.25 5.24
CA PHE A 174 -1.93 -3.45 5.29
C PHE A 174 -1.21 -2.14 5.58
N ARG A 175 0.08 -2.22 5.90
CA ARG A 175 0.91 -1.05 6.18
C ARG A 175 1.85 -0.75 5.01
N MET A 176 2.07 0.53 4.79
CA MET A 176 3.12 1.02 3.90
C MET A 176 4.08 1.92 4.68
N HIS A 177 5.37 1.72 4.45
CA HIS A 177 6.40 2.69 4.80
C HIS A 177 6.81 3.40 3.52
N GLU A 178 6.65 4.72 3.48
CA GLU A 178 6.88 5.51 2.27
C GLU A 178 7.88 6.64 2.52
N TYR A 179 8.83 6.82 1.59
CA TYR A 179 9.59 8.06 1.46
C TYR A 179 9.04 8.86 0.29
N VAL A 180 8.57 10.07 0.60
CA VAL A 180 7.90 10.95 -0.36
C VAL A 180 8.74 12.20 -0.60
N ARG A 181 9.09 12.45 -1.85
CA ARG A 181 9.74 13.68 -2.29
C ARG A 181 8.73 14.58 -2.97
N VAL A 182 8.66 15.85 -2.58
CA VAL A 182 7.85 16.89 -3.23
C VAL A 182 8.74 18.09 -3.50
N GLY A 183 8.86 18.51 -4.76
CA GLY A 183 9.78 19.56 -5.17
C GLY A 183 9.72 19.80 -6.68
N THR A 184 10.88 20.00 -7.30
CA THR A 184 10.99 20.13 -8.75
C THR A 184 10.81 18.80 -9.47
N GLU A 185 10.59 18.84 -10.79
CA GLU A 185 10.57 17.64 -11.63
C GLU A 185 11.85 16.81 -11.48
N ALA A 186 13.00 17.47 -11.53
CA ALA A 186 14.30 16.83 -11.38
C ALA A 186 14.44 16.11 -10.01
N ASP A 187 13.95 16.73 -8.94
CA ASP A 187 13.94 16.12 -7.60
C ASP A 187 13.10 14.84 -7.55
N ALA A 188 11.90 14.89 -8.14
CA ALA A 188 10.97 13.75 -8.14
C ALA A 188 11.53 12.58 -8.96
N VAL A 189 12.04 12.85 -10.16
CA VAL A 189 12.66 11.82 -11.02
C VAL A 189 13.87 11.21 -10.34
N ALA A 190 14.80 12.02 -9.83
CA ALA A 190 15.99 11.53 -9.15
C ALA A 190 15.68 10.71 -7.90
N HIS A 191 14.64 11.09 -7.13
CA HIS A 191 14.19 10.34 -5.97
C HIS A 191 13.70 8.93 -6.36
N ARG A 192 12.82 8.86 -7.36
CA ARG A 192 12.30 7.58 -7.85
C ARG A 192 13.42 6.66 -8.37
N GLU A 193 14.32 7.19 -9.21
CA GLU A 193 15.42 6.40 -9.80
C GLU A 193 16.37 5.84 -8.74
N ARG A 194 16.78 6.65 -7.77
CA ARG A 194 17.61 6.19 -6.65
C ARG A 194 16.96 5.09 -5.84
N TRP A 195 15.65 5.23 -5.57
CA TRP A 195 14.94 4.25 -4.75
C TRP A 195 14.65 2.93 -5.46
N VAL A 196 14.71 2.86 -6.79
CA VAL A 196 14.70 1.56 -7.49
C VAL A 196 15.93 0.73 -7.09
N GLY A 197 17.13 1.31 -7.17
CA GLY A 197 18.37 0.64 -6.75
C GLY A 197 18.40 0.37 -5.24
N ARG A 198 18.11 1.42 -4.43
CA ARG A 198 18.15 1.30 -2.97
C ARG A 198 17.10 0.32 -2.44
N GLY A 199 15.93 0.24 -3.04
CA GLY A 199 14.89 -0.73 -2.69
C GLY A 199 15.34 -2.17 -2.93
N LEU A 200 16.04 -2.44 -4.04
CA LEU A 200 16.66 -3.75 -4.30
C LEU A 200 17.70 -4.12 -3.25
N GLU A 201 18.54 -3.18 -2.83
CA GLU A 201 19.51 -3.40 -1.74
C GLU A 201 18.80 -3.72 -0.42
N VAL A 202 17.74 -2.98 -0.06
CA VAL A 202 16.93 -3.26 1.14
C VAL A 202 16.36 -4.68 1.10
N LEU A 203 15.83 -5.11 -0.04
CA LEU A 203 15.29 -6.47 -0.17
C LEU A 203 16.40 -7.52 -0.09
N ALA A 204 17.58 -7.26 -0.65
CA ALA A 204 18.74 -8.14 -0.53
C ALA A 204 19.24 -8.22 0.91
N ASP A 205 19.27 -7.11 1.68
CA ASP A 205 19.59 -7.08 3.10
C ASP A 205 18.61 -7.94 3.95
N LEU A 206 17.36 -8.08 3.48
CA LEU A 206 16.35 -8.97 4.06
C LEU A 206 16.45 -10.42 3.54
N GLY A 207 17.44 -10.72 2.69
CA GLY A 207 17.66 -12.04 2.10
C GLY A 207 16.64 -12.42 1.03
N LEU A 208 16.06 -11.42 0.34
CA LEU A 208 15.07 -11.60 -0.71
C LEU A 208 15.68 -11.33 -2.08
N GLU A 209 15.47 -12.27 -3.01
CA GLU A 209 15.76 -12.06 -4.42
C GLU A 209 14.60 -11.29 -5.07
N ALA A 210 14.87 -10.12 -5.61
CA ALA A 210 13.88 -9.25 -6.20
C ALA A 210 14.32 -8.70 -7.56
N GLU A 211 13.36 -8.47 -8.43
CA GLU A 211 13.54 -7.90 -9.76
C GLU A 211 12.77 -6.58 -9.89
N ALA A 212 13.37 -5.61 -10.61
CA ALA A 212 12.70 -4.37 -10.94
C ALA A 212 11.94 -4.52 -12.27
N VAL A 213 10.62 -4.31 -12.22
CA VAL A 213 9.75 -4.39 -13.41
C VAL A 213 9.02 -3.07 -13.64
N ILE A 214 8.95 -2.65 -14.92
CA ILE A 214 8.10 -1.50 -15.28
C ILE A 214 6.64 -1.94 -15.17
N ALA A 215 5.88 -1.24 -14.36
CA ALA A 215 4.51 -1.58 -14.04
C ALA A 215 3.52 -0.47 -14.42
N ASN A 216 2.26 -0.80 -14.32
CA ASN A 216 1.16 0.16 -14.37
C ASN A 216 0.14 -0.21 -13.30
N ASP A 217 -0.59 0.79 -12.85
CA ASP A 217 -1.69 0.58 -11.94
C ASP A 217 -2.90 -0.06 -12.65
N PRO A 218 -3.69 -0.89 -11.95
CA PRO A 218 -4.87 -1.53 -12.51
C PRO A 218 -6.05 -0.55 -12.59
N PHE A 219 -5.90 0.53 -13.34
CA PHE A 219 -6.93 1.55 -13.52
C PHE A 219 -8.26 0.97 -14.00
N PHE A 220 -9.36 1.46 -13.44
CA PHE A 220 -10.69 0.96 -13.74
C PHE A 220 -11.24 1.46 -15.08
N GLY A 221 -11.92 0.59 -15.82
CA GLY A 221 -12.69 0.94 -16.98
C GLY A 221 -11.89 1.19 -18.28
N ARG A 222 -12.57 1.74 -19.30
CA ARG A 222 -11.99 1.93 -20.64
C ARG A 222 -10.91 3.01 -20.67
N ALA A 223 -11.13 4.13 -20.01
CA ALA A 223 -10.13 5.20 -19.87
C ALA A 223 -8.91 4.74 -19.10
N GLY A 224 -9.09 3.87 -18.12
CA GLY A 224 -8.00 3.29 -17.34
C GLY A 224 -6.96 2.54 -18.17
N ARG A 225 -7.36 1.87 -19.27
CA ARG A 225 -6.40 1.20 -20.17
C ARG A 225 -5.47 2.18 -20.87
N MET A 226 -5.94 3.38 -21.21
CA MET A 226 -5.10 4.43 -21.82
C MET A 226 -4.12 4.99 -20.78
N LEU A 227 -4.58 5.24 -19.55
CA LEU A 227 -3.73 5.69 -18.45
C LEU A 227 -2.64 4.68 -18.13
N ALA A 228 -2.97 3.37 -18.08
CA ALA A 228 -2.01 2.31 -17.87
C ALA A 228 -0.94 2.24 -18.98
N ALA A 229 -1.35 2.44 -20.24
CA ALA A 229 -0.41 2.48 -21.37
C ALA A 229 0.54 3.68 -21.27
N ASN A 230 0.02 4.86 -20.95
CA ASN A 230 0.83 6.06 -20.76
C ASN A 230 1.80 5.90 -19.59
N GLN A 231 1.36 5.37 -18.45
CA GLN A 231 2.20 5.13 -17.28
C GLN A 231 3.40 4.22 -17.59
N ARG A 232 3.19 3.17 -18.38
CA ARG A 232 4.27 2.29 -18.86
C ARG A 232 5.22 2.99 -19.84
N ASN A 233 4.66 3.65 -20.86
CA ASN A 233 5.45 4.31 -21.91
C ASN A 233 6.37 5.39 -21.34
N GLU A 234 5.93 6.06 -20.28
CA GLU A 234 6.68 7.13 -19.62
C GLU A 234 7.48 6.63 -18.42
N ASN A 235 7.48 5.32 -18.17
CA ASN A 235 8.19 4.68 -17.05
C ASN A 235 7.90 5.39 -15.70
N LEU A 236 6.64 5.69 -15.41
CA LEU A 236 6.26 6.43 -14.20
C LEU A 236 6.20 5.54 -12.95
N LYS A 237 6.11 4.23 -13.13
CA LYS A 237 6.02 3.26 -12.05
C LYS A 237 6.96 2.10 -12.28
N THR A 238 7.78 1.80 -11.28
CA THR A 238 8.60 0.58 -11.19
C THR A 238 8.22 -0.16 -9.94
N GLU A 239 7.94 -1.45 -10.05
CA GLU A 239 7.71 -2.35 -8.93
C GLU A 239 8.91 -3.26 -8.73
N LEU A 240 9.25 -3.51 -7.45
CA LEU A 240 10.21 -4.54 -7.08
C LEU A 240 9.40 -5.76 -6.67
N VAL A 241 9.57 -6.84 -7.43
CA VAL A 241 8.78 -8.06 -7.30
C VAL A 241 9.61 -9.20 -6.73
N VAL A 242 8.99 -10.02 -5.90
CA VAL A 242 9.55 -11.25 -5.34
C VAL A 242 8.67 -12.42 -5.76
N LYS A 243 9.26 -13.55 -6.14
CA LYS A 243 8.52 -14.75 -6.55
C LYS A 243 8.06 -15.55 -5.32
N LEU A 244 6.92 -15.17 -4.75
CA LEU A 244 6.32 -15.88 -3.61
C LEU A 244 5.87 -17.32 -3.97
N TYR A 245 5.48 -17.53 -5.21
CA TYR A 245 4.93 -18.79 -5.70
C TYR A 245 5.81 -19.44 -6.80
N GLY A 246 7.10 -19.10 -6.82
CA GLY A 246 8.05 -19.60 -7.81
C GLY A 246 7.68 -19.14 -9.22
N ASP A 247 7.67 -20.07 -10.17
CA ASP A 247 7.35 -19.79 -11.58
C ASP A 247 5.86 -19.86 -11.91
N LEU A 248 4.98 -19.96 -10.89
CA LEU A 248 3.53 -20.01 -11.09
C LEU A 248 2.94 -18.63 -11.40
N ASP A 249 3.65 -17.54 -11.12
CA ASP A 249 3.27 -16.17 -11.48
C ASP A 249 4.48 -15.29 -11.83
N ASP A 250 4.21 -14.06 -12.28
CA ASP A 250 5.26 -13.08 -12.63
C ASP A 250 5.89 -12.40 -11.38
N GLY A 251 5.53 -12.87 -10.18
CA GLY A 251 5.98 -12.32 -8.91
C GLY A 251 4.99 -11.36 -8.27
N THR A 252 5.20 -11.13 -6.98
CA THR A 252 4.40 -10.23 -6.14
C THR A 252 5.15 -8.94 -5.90
N ALA A 253 4.56 -7.80 -6.23
CA ALA A 253 5.13 -6.49 -5.94
C ALA A 253 5.17 -6.26 -4.43
N VAL A 254 6.37 -6.04 -3.87
CA VAL A 254 6.59 -5.77 -2.45
C VAL A 254 7.04 -4.34 -2.19
N VAL A 255 7.65 -3.68 -3.19
CA VAL A 255 8.01 -2.26 -3.16
C VAL A 255 7.54 -1.62 -4.46
N SER A 256 7.11 -0.37 -4.39
CA SER A 256 6.67 0.41 -5.55
C SER A 256 7.34 1.78 -5.57
N CYS A 257 7.99 2.13 -6.67
CA CYS A 257 8.62 3.43 -6.90
C CYS A 257 7.79 4.19 -7.95
N ASN A 258 7.16 5.29 -7.54
CA ASN A 258 6.19 6.01 -8.36
C ASN A 258 6.64 7.46 -8.58
N CYS A 259 6.47 7.97 -9.80
CA CYS A 259 6.54 9.38 -10.13
C CYS A 259 5.14 9.89 -10.46
N HIS A 260 4.63 10.82 -9.64
CA HIS A 260 3.28 11.37 -9.81
C HIS A 260 3.29 12.63 -10.70
N ARG A 261 4.46 13.05 -11.16
CA ARG A 261 4.64 14.33 -11.84
C ARG A 261 4.08 15.48 -11.01
N ASP A 262 3.43 16.44 -11.66
CA ASP A 262 2.78 17.61 -11.08
C ASP A 262 1.32 17.40 -10.65
N HIS A 263 0.83 16.15 -10.71
CA HIS A 263 -0.57 15.81 -10.39
C HIS A 263 -1.00 16.35 -9.02
N PHE A 264 -0.26 16.00 -7.96
CA PHE A 264 -0.59 16.48 -6.61
C PHE A 264 -0.24 17.96 -6.41
N GLY A 265 0.73 18.49 -7.16
CA GLY A 265 0.99 19.92 -7.22
C GLY A 265 -0.24 20.69 -7.64
N HIS A 266 -0.88 20.28 -8.73
CA HIS A 266 -2.11 20.89 -9.22
C HIS A 266 -3.29 20.65 -8.32
N THR A 267 -3.56 19.39 -7.94
CA THR A 267 -4.79 19.06 -7.21
C THR A 267 -4.80 19.56 -5.77
N PHE A 268 -3.63 19.72 -5.13
CA PHE A 268 -3.51 20.24 -3.75
C PHE A 268 -2.97 21.67 -3.67
N GLY A 269 -2.71 22.32 -4.79
CA GLY A 269 -2.20 23.69 -4.82
C GLY A 269 -0.82 23.80 -4.16
N ILE A 270 0.10 22.84 -4.47
CA ILE A 270 1.46 22.81 -3.95
C ILE A 270 2.39 23.40 -5.02
N HIS A 271 3.18 24.38 -4.64
CA HIS A 271 4.08 25.08 -5.55
C HIS A 271 5.52 25.01 -5.05
N THR A 272 6.46 24.94 -5.97
CA THR A 272 7.89 25.13 -5.71
C THR A 272 8.19 26.59 -5.35
N ALA A 273 9.39 26.85 -4.85
CA ALA A 273 9.78 28.21 -4.42
C ALA A 273 9.70 29.25 -5.55
N ASP A 274 9.83 28.84 -6.82
CA ASP A 274 9.69 29.66 -8.01
C ASP A 274 8.25 29.75 -8.55
N GLY A 275 7.27 29.18 -7.80
CA GLY A 275 5.84 29.29 -8.09
C GLY A 275 5.30 28.30 -9.12
N GLN A 276 6.10 27.33 -9.59
CA GLN A 276 5.62 26.27 -10.50
C GLN A 276 4.86 25.20 -9.69
N PRO A 277 3.92 24.48 -10.31
CA PRO A 277 3.32 23.30 -9.68
C PRO A 277 4.40 22.31 -9.25
N ALA A 278 4.35 21.85 -8.00
CA ALA A 278 5.34 20.93 -7.49
C ALA A 278 5.13 19.52 -8.06
N HIS A 279 6.23 18.86 -8.41
CA HIS A 279 6.26 17.44 -8.74
C HIS A 279 6.42 16.59 -7.49
N SER A 280 5.97 15.35 -7.55
CA SER A 280 6.17 14.41 -6.45
C SER A 280 6.52 13.01 -6.93
N ALA A 281 7.23 12.28 -6.07
CA ALA A 281 7.53 10.87 -6.23
C ALA A 281 7.56 10.19 -4.86
N CYS A 282 7.23 8.91 -4.83
CA CYS A 282 7.36 8.10 -3.63
C CYS A 282 7.99 6.74 -3.92
N VAL A 283 8.63 6.17 -2.89
CA VAL A 283 8.86 4.74 -2.76
C VAL A 283 7.99 4.25 -1.62
N GLY A 284 7.25 3.16 -1.83
CA GLY A 284 6.39 2.54 -0.84
C GLY A 284 6.77 1.08 -0.62
N PHE A 285 7.12 0.74 0.61
CA PHE A 285 7.40 -0.62 1.07
C PHE A 285 6.11 -1.22 1.64
N GLY A 286 5.61 -2.29 1.03
CA GLY A 286 4.45 -3.03 1.52
C GLY A 286 4.85 -3.98 2.62
N MET A 287 4.69 -3.57 3.88
CA MET A 287 5.28 -4.23 5.05
C MET A 287 4.85 -5.68 5.19
N GLU A 288 3.56 -5.95 5.08
CA GLU A 288 3.02 -7.32 5.18
C GLU A 288 3.49 -8.20 4.02
N ARG A 289 3.58 -7.66 2.78
CA ARG A 289 4.08 -8.42 1.63
C ARG A 289 5.54 -8.79 1.77
N ILE A 290 6.37 -7.87 2.31
CA ILE A 290 7.79 -8.15 2.59
C ILE A 290 7.90 -9.21 3.70
N ALA A 291 7.12 -9.11 4.78
CA ALA A 291 7.10 -10.11 5.84
C ALA A 291 6.69 -11.49 5.31
N LEU A 292 5.66 -11.57 4.46
CA LEU A 292 5.24 -12.81 3.80
C LEU A 292 6.31 -13.37 2.87
N ALA A 293 7.05 -12.50 2.16
CA ALA A 293 8.17 -12.91 1.33
C ALA A 293 9.31 -13.50 2.18
N MET A 294 9.65 -12.88 3.31
CA MET A 294 10.63 -13.42 4.26
C MET A 294 10.21 -14.78 4.82
N LEU A 295 8.94 -14.90 5.25
CA LEU A 295 8.37 -16.16 5.76
C LEU A 295 8.38 -17.26 4.69
N ARG A 296 8.12 -16.90 3.44
CA ARG A 296 8.16 -17.86 2.32
C ARG A 296 9.58 -18.28 1.99
N THR A 297 10.55 -17.38 2.07
CA THR A 297 11.96 -17.62 1.72
C THR A 297 12.71 -18.33 2.84
N HIS A 298 12.52 -17.92 4.09
CA HIS A 298 13.31 -18.38 5.23
C HIS A 298 12.60 -19.43 6.10
N GLY A 299 11.33 -19.73 5.81
CA GLY A 299 10.49 -20.64 6.61
C GLY A 299 9.66 -19.93 7.67
N LEU A 300 8.64 -20.62 8.19
CA LEU A 300 7.67 -20.06 9.14
C LEU A 300 8.20 -19.98 10.59
N ASP A 301 9.24 -20.71 10.91
CA ASP A 301 9.91 -20.68 12.22
C ASP A 301 11.10 -19.70 12.18
N ARG A 302 10.90 -18.49 12.72
CA ARG A 302 11.93 -17.44 12.77
C ARG A 302 13.20 -17.87 13.50
N SER A 303 13.14 -18.82 14.44
CA SER A 303 14.33 -19.31 15.16
C SER A 303 15.35 -19.99 14.23
N THR A 304 14.89 -20.48 13.07
CA THR A 304 15.73 -21.15 12.06
C THR A 304 16.36 -20.18 11.05
N TRP A 305 15.94 -18.93 11.02
CA TRP A 305 16.43 -17.92 10.08
C TRP A 305 17.91 -17.61 10.30
N PRO A 306 18.62 -17.05 9.30
CA PRO A 306 19.95 -16.50 9.48
C PRO A 306 19.99 -15.53 10.67
N ALA A 307 21.05 -15.57 11.49
CA ALA A 307 21.14 -14.77 12.72
C ALA A 307 20.94 -13.25 12.46
N ALA A 308 21.41 -12.75 11.33
CA ALA A 308 21.26 -11.35 10.92
C ALA A 308 19.81 -10.93 10.66
N LEU A 309 18.90 -11.89 10.41
CA LEU A 309 17.49 -11.65 10.08
C LEU A 309 16.54 -11.91 11.26
N ARG A 310 17.08 -12.27 12.43
CA ARG A 310 16.23 -12.55 13.60
C ARG A 310 15.87 -11.30 14.42
N GLY A 311 16.56 -10.17 14.21
CA GLY A 311 16.38 -8.91 14.93
C GLY A 311 17.11 -8.84 16.24
#